data_7c580c9d64814e81807fd2a731a6851b
#
_entry.id   7c580c9d64814e81807fd2a731a6851b
#
_cell.length_a   1.000
_cell.length_b   1.000
_cell.length_c   1.000
_cell.angle_alpha   90.00
_cell.angle_beta   90.00
_cell.angle_gamma   90.00
#
_symmetry.space_group_name_H-M   'P 1'
#
loop_
_entity.id
_entity.type
_entity.pdbx_description
1 polymer ?
#
loop_
_entity_poly.entity_id
_entity_poly.type
_entity_poly.pdbx_seq_one_letter_code
_entity_poly.pdbx_strand_id
1 'polypeptide(L)'
;MGLLRSRMLWGVLLILAGIVFLLDSLDILSLGGYFVTGLFVLGGLVFLSVFLGNREHWWALIPGVILLSLGAVIFIDQTFPNRFENLSGVIFLGGIGLAFLLVYLTHRENWWALIPAGVMFTVALTAGIGENLEGSGMPGILFLGMGVTFVMVAILPNPSGRMTWAFIPAGILLVIGLLFMAAQASLVNYVWPIALILVGLFLVGRTFLWKRS
;
A
#
# COMPACT_ATOMS: atom_id res chain seq x y z
N MET A 1 -15.97 39.57 -9.23
CA MET A 1 -17.07 39.02 -8.37
C MET A 1 -17.09 37.53 -8.16
N GLY A 2 -16.29 36.70 -8.87
CA GLY A 2 -16.29 35.23 -8.75
C GLY A 2 -15.58 34.64 -7.50
N LEU A 3 -14.48 35.24 -7.06
CA LEU A 3 -13.64 34.68 -5.98
C LEU A 3 -14.26 34.75 -4.57
N LEU A 4 -15.01 35.84 -4.28
CA LEU A 4 -15.71 35.98 -3.00
C LEU A 4 -16.91 35.03 -2.91
N ARG A 5 -17.60 34.79 -4.02
CA ARG A 5 -18.70 33.82 -4.12
C ARG A 5 -18.23 32.39 -3.91
N SER A 6 -17.04 32.03 -4.41
CA SER A 6 -16.42 30.74 -4.19
C SER A 6 -16.05 30.52 -2.72
N ARG A 7 -15.43 31.50 -2.06
CA ARG A 7 -15.06 31.38 -0.63
C ARG A 7 -16.27 31.31 0.29
N MET A 8 -17.32 32.06 -0.03
CA MET A 8 -18.59 32.03 0.72
C MET A 8 -19.29 30.70 0.56
N LEU A 9 -19.31 30.12 -0.64
CA LEU A 9 -19.85 28.77 -0.89
C LEU A 9 -19.11 27.70 -0.09
N TRP A 10 -17.78 27.74 -0.06
CA TRP A 10 -16.97 26.83 0.73
C TRP A 10 -17.24 26.97 2.25
N GLY A 11 -17.37 28.20 2.73
CA GLY A 11 -17.73 28.47 4.14
C GLY A 11 -19.09 27.90 4.49
N VAL A 12 -20.11 28.11 3.67
CA VAL A 12 -21.45 27.55 3.86
C VAL A 12 -21.44 26.03 3.82
N LEU A 13 -20.71 25.41 2.88
CA LEU A 13 -20.58 23.96 2.80
C LEU A 13 -19.90 23.36 4.05
N LEU A 14 -18.85 24.01 4.56
CA LEU A 14 -18.19 23.58 5.79
C LEU A 14 -19.09 23.70 7.01
N ILE A 15 -19.88 24.78 7.11
CA ILE A 15 -20.85 24.96 8.20
C ILE A 15 -21.93 23.88 8.13
N LEU A 16 -22.50 23.63 6.94
CA LEU A 16 -23.50 22.58 6.76
C LEU A 16 -22.95 21.18 7.10
N ALA A 17 -21.75 20.88 6.63
CA ALA A 17 -21.07 19.63 6.98
C ALA A 17 -20.85 19.52 8.49
N GLY A 18 -20.39 20.57 9.15
CA GLY A 18 -20.20 20.61 10.61
C GLY A 18 -21.51 20.41 11.39
N ILE A 19 -22.60 21.02 10.95
CA ILE A 19 -23.93 20.84 11.54
C ILE A 19 -24.40 19.38 11.39
N VAL A 20 -24.24 18.80 10.20
CA VAL A 20 -24.60 17.40 9.94
C VAL A 20 -23.80 16.46 10.84
N PHE A 21 -22.48 16.63 10.94
CA PHE A 21 -21.64 15.83 11.85
C PHE A 21 -22.02 16.02 13.34
N LEU A 22 -22.40 17.25 13.74
CA LEU A 22 -22.83 17.52 15.11
C LEU A 22 -24.15 16.82 15.42
N LEU A 23 -25.12 16.84 14.51
CA LEU A 23 -26.41 16.19 14.67
C LEU A 23 -26.31 14.66 14.69
N ASP A 24 -25.39 14.09 13.90
CA ASP A 24 -25.05 12.66 13.92
C ASP A 24 -24.38 12.27 15.24
N SER A 25 -23.42 13.08 15.72
CA SER A 25 -22.73 12.87 17.01
C SER A 25 -23.68 12.97 18.25
N LEU A 26 -24.79 13.67 18.11
CA LEU A 26 -25.81 13.81 19.16
C LEU A 26 -26.92 12.76 19.05
N ASP A 27 -26.80 11.76 18.17
CA ASP A 27 -27.83 10.73 17.88
C ASP A 27 -29.21 11.31 17.52
N ILE A 28 -29.28 12.62 17.17
CA ILE A 28 -30.53 13.30 16.79
C ILE A 28 -30.95 12.94 15.38
N LEU A 29 -29.96 12.75 14.51
CA LEU A 29 -30.13 12.28 13.13
C LEU A 29 -29.28 11.02 12.98
N SER A 30 -29.92 9.86 12.98
CA SER A 30 -29.29 8.62 12.56
C SER A 30 -29.13 8.66 11.02
N LEU A 31 -28.39 9.65 10.53
CA LEU A 31 -28.06 9.73 9.10
C LEU A 31 -27.20 8.56 8.68
N GLY A 32 -26.75 7.79 9.65
CA GLY A 32 -26.02 6.55 9.48
C GLY A 32 -24.85 6.73 8.54
N GLY A 33 -23.85 5.89 8.60
CA GLY A 33 -22.71 5.99 7.71
C GLY A 33 -23.06 5.90 6.22
N TYR A 34 -24.32 5.58 5.80
CA TYR A 34 -24.76 5.70 4.41
C TYR A 34 -24.66 7.11 3.85
N PHE A 35 -24.92 8.15 4.69
CA PHE A 35 -24.69 9.54 4.29
C PHE A 35 -23.19 9.83 4.14
N VAL A 36 -22.39 9.37 5.10
CA VAL A 36 -20.93 9.51 5.05
C VAL A 36 -20.37 8.74 3.86
N THR A 37 -20.86 7.52 3.61
CA THR A 37 -20.55 6.74 2.41
C THR A 37 -20.85 7.54 1.15
N GLY A 38 -22.05 8.12 1.05
CA GLY A 38 -22.45 8.93 -0.11
C GLY A 38 -21.52 10.11 -0.35
N LEU A 39 -21.10 10.79 0.72
CA LEU A 39 -20.19 11.93 0.66
C LEU A 39 -18.79 11.52 0.12
N PHE A 40 -18.25 10.41 0.61
CA PHE A 40 -16.98 9.87 0.14
C PHE A 40 -17.06 9.40 -1.32
N VAL A 41 -18.13 8.70 -1.69
CA VAL A 41 -18.36 8.26 -3.08
C VAL A 41 -18.50 9.45 -4.00
N LEU A 42 -19.31 10.45 -3.67
CA LEU A 42 -19.46 11.67 -4.47
C LEU A 42 -18.13 12.42 -4.59
N GLY A 43 -17.39 12.60 -3.49
CA GLY A 43 -16.07 13.21 -3.51
C GLY A 43 -15.11 12.46 -4.43
N GLY A 44 -15.07 11.14 -4.33
CA GLY A 44 -14.27 10.28 -5.20
C GLY A 44 -14.63 10.42 -6.67
N LEU A 45 -15.94 10.41 -7.00
CA LEU A 45 -16.42 10.61 -8.36
C LEU A 45 -16.08 11.99 -8.92
N VAL A 46 -16.13 13.05 -8.09
CA VAL A 46 -15.69 14.41 -8.51
C VAL A 46 -14.22 14.39 -8.90
N PHE A 47 -13.33 13.81 -8.11
CA PHE A 47 -11.91 13.71 -8.48
C PHE A 47 -11.70 12.86 -9.74
N LEU A 48 -12.41 11.74 -9.87
CA LEU A 48 -12.34 10.93 -11.09
C LEU A 48 -12.86 11.70 -12.32
N SER A 49 -13.89 12.53 -12.18
CA SER A 49 -14.38 13.37 -13.27
C SER A 49 -13.34 14.41 -13.74
N VAL A 50 -12.53 14.95 -12.81
CA VAL A 50 -11.40 15.82 -13.14
C VAL A 50 -10.37 15.09 -14.01
N PHE A 51 -10.01 13.86 -13.64
CA PHE A 51 -9.12 13.02 -14.44
C PHE A 51 -9.71 12.65 -15.81
N LEU A 52 -11.01 12.29 -15.86
CA LEU A 52 -11.68 11.92 -17.11
C LEU A 52 -11.81 13.13 -18.05
N GLY A 53 -11.99 14.33 -17.51
CA GLY A 53 -12.06 15.58 -18.28
C GLY A 53 -10.70 15.97 -18.89
N ASN A 54 -9.62 15.75 -18.18
CA ASN A 54 -8.26 15.95 -18.71
C ASN A 54 -7.31 14.91 -18.11
N ARG A 55 -6.81 14.01 -18.95
CA ARG A 55 -5.91 12.92 -18.56
C ARG A 55 -4.57 13.38 -17.97
N GLU A 56 -4.16 14.61 -18.22
CA GLU A 56 -2.94 15.17 -17.62
C GLU A 56 -3.07 15.39 -16.10
N HIS A 57 -4.31 15.47 -15.58
CA HIS A 57 -4.56 15.55 -14.15
C HIS A 57 -4.50 14.16 -13.46
N TRP A 58 -3.44 13.39 -13.74
CA TRP A 58 -3.25 12.05 -13.17
C TRP A 58 -3.27 12.03 -11.64
N TRP A 59 -2.88 13.13 -10.99
CA TRP A 59 -2.89 13.26 -9.53
C TRP A 59 -4.30 13.09 -8.93
N ALA A 60 -5.35 13.41 -9.70
CA ALA A 60 -6.73 13.29 -9.25
C ALA A 60 -7.18 11.82 -9.07
N LEU A 61 -6.48 10.87 -9.69
CA LEU A 61 -6.71 9.44 -9.46
C LEU A 61 -6.47 9.06 -8.00
N ILE A 62 -5.45 9.63 -7.35
CA ILE A 62 -5.07 9.27 -6.00
C ILE A 62 -6.21 9.57 -5.02
N PRO A 63 -6.64 10.85 -4.80
CA PRO A 63 -7.75 11.12 -3.91
C PRO A 63 -9.05 10.50 -4.40
N GLY A 64 -9.28 10.39 -5.71
CA GLY A 64 -10.49 9.78 -6.27
C GLY A 64 -10.68 8.33 -5.83
N VAL A 65 -9.69 7.49 -6.02
CA VAL A 65 -9.76 6.07 -5.68
C VAL A 65 -9.72 5.86 -4.15
N ILE A 66 -8.91 6.65 -3.42
CA ILE A 66 -8.86 6.55 -1.95
C ILE A 66 -10.22 6.88 -1.33
N LEU A 67 -10.88 7.94 -1.77
CA LEU A 67 -12.22 8.30 -1.28
C LEU A 67 -13.26 7.22 -1.62
N LEU A 68 -13.21 6.63 -2.82
CA LEU A 68 -14.08 5.52 -3.17
C LEU A 68 -13.83 4.29 -2.29
N SER A 69 -12.57 4.00 -1.97
CA SER A 69 -12.22 2.88 -1.09
C SER A 69 -12.73 3.11 0.34
N LEU A 70 -12.62 4.34 0.86
CA LEU A 70 -13.21 4.70 2.15
C LEU A 70 -14.72 4.55 2.14
N GLY A 71 -15.39 5.05 1.08
CA GLY A 71 -16.83 4.88 0.92
C GLY A 71 -17.22 3.40 0.87
N ALA A 72 -16.45 2.57 0.18
CA ALA A 72 -16.69 1.12 0.11
C ALA A 72 -16.55 0.45 1.49
N VAL A 73 -15.52 0.80 2.26
CA VAL A 73 -15.31 0.28 3.63
C VAL A 73 -16.50 0.63 4.50
N ILE A 74 -16.87 1.92 4.58
CA ILE A 74 -17.98 2.37 5.42
C ILE A 74 -19.30 1.70 5.00
N PHE A 75 -19.53 1.56 3.68
CA PHE A 75 -20.72 0.88 3.16
C PHE A 75 -20.78 -0.58 3.60
N ILE A 76 -19.66 -1.30 3.52
CA ILE A 76 -19.56 -2.72 3.88
C ILE A 76 -19.78 -2.90 5.37
N ASP A 77 -19.12 -2.08 6.21
CA ASP A 77 -19.24 -2.17 7.67
C ASP A 77 -20.68 -1.92 8.14
N GLN A 78 -21.40 -1.02 7.47
CA GLN A 78 -22.80 -0.76 7.79
C GLN A 78 -23.79 -1.80 7.28
N THR A 79 -23.54 -2.32 6.07
CA THR A 79 -24.46 -3.27 5.46
C THR A 79 -24.28 -4.67 6.05
N PHE A 80 -23.06 -5.01 6.46
CA PHE A 80 -22.68 -6.33 6.95
C PHE A 80 -21.85 -6.23 8.25
N PRO A 81 -22.40 -5.72 9.35
CA PRO A 81 -21.67 -5.53 10.59
C PRO A 81 -21.06 -6.86 11.06
N ASN A 82 -19.79 -6.81 11.49
CA ASN A 82 -19.00 -7.95 12.03
C ASN A 82 -18.72 -9.08 11.03
N ARG A 83 -19.10 -8.96 9.76
CA ARG A 83 -18.89 -10.04 8.79
C ARG A 83 -17.60 -9.90 8.01
N PHE A 84 -17.12 -8.67 7.87
CA PHE A 84 -15.97 -8.33 7.03
C PHE A 84 -14.97 -7.40 7.71
N GLU A 85 -14.85 -7.47 9.05
CA GLU A 85 -13.93 -6.61 9.83
C GLU A 85 -12.50 -6.67 9.27
N ASN A 86 -12.04 -7.87 8.92
CA ASN A 86 -10.68 -8.08 8.38
C ASN A 86 -10.51 -7.58 6.94
N LEU A 87 -11.63 -7.43 6.19
CA LEU A 87 -11.58 -6.93 4.82
C LEU A 87 -11.49 -5.41 4.76
N SER A 88 -11.94 -4.68 5.77
CA SER A 88 -11.95 -3.20 5.76
C SER A 88 -10.54 -2.65 5.57
N GLY A 89 -9.56 -3.20 6.29
CA GLY A 89 -8.15 -2.87 6.11
C GLY A 89 -7.61 -3.24 4.73
N VAL A 90 -7.97 -4.42 4.23
CA VAL A 90 -7.56 -4.91 2.89
C VAL A 90 -8.12 -4.02 1.79
N ILE A 91 -9.40 -3.66 1.85
CA ILE A 91 -10.07 -2.82 0.87
C ILE A 91 -9.47 -1.42 0.86
N PHE A 92 -9.26 -0.83 2.04
CA PHE A 92 -8.71 0.52 2.13
C PHE A 92 -7.25 0.59 1.64
N LEU A 93 -6.39 -0.27 2.17
CA LEU A 93 -4.97 -0.30 1.79
C LEU A 93 -4.79 -0.77 0.34
N GLY A 94 -5.56 -1.76 -0.08
CA GLY A 94 -5.62 -2.20 -1.48
C GLY A 94 -6.10 -1.10 -2.42
N GLY A 95 -7.08 -0.29 -1.98
CA GLY A 95 -7.55 0.90 -2.70
C GLY A 95 -6.47 1.96 -2.87
N ILE A 96 -5.67 2.22 -1.82
CA ILE A 96 -4.50 3.11 -1.95
C ILE A 96 -3.50 2.53 -2.95
N GLY A 97 -3.19 1.23 -2.84
CA GLY A 97 -2.32 0.53 -3.79
C GLY A 97 -2.83 0.64 -5.23
N LEU A 98 -4.14 0.45 -5.43
CA LEU A 98 -4.81 0.58 -6.72
C LEU A 98 -4.72 2.01 -7.27
N ALA A 99 -4.89 3.04 -6.42
CA ALA A 99 -4.77 4.44 -6.82
C ALA A 99 -3.40 4.72 -7.46
N PHE A 100 -2.33 4.33 -6.79
CA PHE A 100 -0.97 4.50 -7.31
C PHE A 100 -0.68 3.63 -8.52
N LEU A 101 -1.19 2.40 -8.56
CA LEU A 101 -1.07 1.54 -9.74
C LEU A 101 -1.73 2.17 -10.97
N LEU A 102 -2.92 2.76 -10.82
CA LEU A 102 -3.61 3.45 -11.90
C LEU A 102 -2.83 4.67 -12.39
N VAL A 103 -2.17 5.42 -11.49
CA VAL A 103 -1.26 6.51 -11.89
C VAL A 103 -0.14 5.99 -12.79
N TYR A 104 0.50 4.89 -12.43
CA TYR A 104 1.54 4.29 -13.27
C TYR A 104 0.98 3.75 -14.60
N LEU A 105 -0.17 3.09 -14.59
CA LEU A 105 -0.78 2.50 -15.80
C LEU A 105 -1.21 3.57 -16.80
N THR A 106 -1.68 4.73 -16.32
CA THR A 106 -2.10 5.83 -17.17
C THR A 106 -0.94 6.68 -17.68
N HIS A 107 0.10 6.87 -16.86
CA HIS A 107 1.27 7.68 -17.17
C HIS A 107 2.54 6.92 -16.75
N ARG A 108 3.13 6.19 -17.69
CA ARG A 108 4.34 5.36 -17.47
C ARG A 108 5.54 6.16 -16.97
N GLU A 109 5.55 7.47 -17.19
CA GLU A 109 6.57 8.38 -16.66
C GLU A 109 6.57 8.43 -15.13
N ASN A 110 5.42 8.19 -14.50
CA ASN A 110 5.26 8.13 -13.05
C ASN A 110 5.63 6.74 -12.49
N TRP A 111 6.78 6.20 -12.90
CA TRP A 111 7.27 4.90 -12.44
C TRP A 111 7.39 4.82 -10.91
N TRP A 112 7.65 5.94 -10.24
CA TRP A 112 7.73 6.04 -8.78
C TRP A 112 6.45 5.56 -8.09
N ALA A 113 5.31 5.65 -8.77
CA ALA A 113 4.01 5.23 -8.23
C ALA A 113 3.93 3.71 -8.02
N LEU A 114 4.78 2.91 -8.69
CA LEU A 114 4.87 1.47 -8.44
C LEU A 114 5.33 1.14 -7.02
N ILE A 115 6.19 1.98 -6.43
CA ILE A 115 6.73 1.73 -5.09
C ILE A 115 5.61 1.81 -4.04
N PRO A 116 4.88 2.94 -3.88
CA PRO A 116 3.76 2.98 -2.94
C PRO A 116 2.65 1.98 -3.31
N ALA A 117 2.39 1.71 -4.59
CA ALA A 117 1.42 0.70 -5.00
C ALA A 117 1.77 -0.67 -4.43
N GLY A 118 2.98 -1.15 -4.68
CA GLY A 118 3.41 -2.47 -4.23
C GLY A 118 3.53 -2.58 -2.71
N VAL A 119 4.00 -1.53 -2.03
CA VAL A 119 4.03 -1.48 -0.57
C VAL A 119 2.62 -1.58 -0.01
N MET A 120 1.67 -0.79 -0.51
CA MET A 120 0.28 -0.82 -0.02
C MET A 120 -0.42 -2.15 -0.29
N PHE A 121 -0.20 -2.77 -1.46
CA PHE A 121 -0.72 -4.12 -1.72
C PHE A 121 -0.11 -5.16 -0.77
N THR A 122 1.18 -5.05 -0.46
CA THR A 122 1.83 -5.96 0.50
C THR A 122 1.24 -5.79 1.90
N VAL A 123 1.05 -4.53 2.35
CA VAL A 123 0.42 -4.25 3.65
C VAL A 123 -1.04 -4.71 3.67
N ALA A 124 -1.80 -4.51 2.58
CA ALA A 124 -3.15 -5.03 2.44
C ALA A 124 -3.20 -6.56 2.56
N LEU A 125 -2.28 -7.24 1.87
CA LEU A 125 -2.16 -8.69 1.93
C LEU A 125 -1.88 -9.17 3.36
N THR A 126 -0.93 -8.54 4.06
CA THR A 126 -0.62 -8.89 5.46
C THR A 126 -1.78 -8.59 6.40
N ALA A 127 -2.53 -7.51 6.18
CA ALA A 127 -3.73 -7.21 6.96
C ALA A 127 -4.82 -8.29 6.77
N GLY A 128 -4.96 -8.84 5.56
CA GLY A 128 -5.94 -9.89 5.27
C GLY A 128 -5.56 -11.28 5.80
N ILE A 129 -4.26 -11.56 5.93
CA ILE A 129 -3.76 -12.87 6.37
C ILE A 129 -3.45 -12.87 7.88
N GLY A 130 -3.34 -11.67 8.49
CA GLY A 130 -2.75 -11.46 9.81
C GLY A 130 -3.33 -12.29 10.94
N GLU A 131 -4.62 -12.61 10.91
CA GLU A 131 -5.25 -13.46 11.93
C GLU A 131 -4.81 -14.93 11.88
N ASN A 132 -4.33 -15.39 10.71
CA ASN A 132 -3.89 -16.76 10.52
C ASN A 132 -2.37 -16.94 10.70
N LEU A 133 -1.63 -15.84 10.90
CA LEU A 133 -0.18 -15.83 11.05
C LEU A 133 0.20 -15.38 12.46
N GLU A 134 0.37 -16.33 13.36
CA GLU A 134 0.95 -16.07 14.67
C GLU A 134 2.47 -15.83 14.55
N GLY A 135 2.97 -14.75 15.17
CA GLY A 135 4.41 -14.54 15.39
C GLY A 135 5.16 -13.79 14.26
N SER A 136 6.39 -14.25 13.97
CA SER A 136 7.38 -13.55 13.13
C SER A 136 7.16 -13.66 11.61
N GLY A 137 6.08 -14.33 11.15
CA GLY A 137 5.79 -14.49 9.71
C GLY A 137 5.39 -13.20 9.00
N MET A 138 4.67 -12.29 9.68
CA MET A 138 4.24 -11.01 9.11
C MET A 138 5.41 -10.13 8.60
N PRO A 139 6.47 -9.88 9.37
CA PRO A 139 7.62 -9.15 8.86
C PRO A 139 8.24 -9.80 7.62
N GLY A 140 8.30 -11.14 7.58
CA GLY A 140 8.81 -11.87 6.42
C GLY A 140 8.04 -11.56 5.15
N ILE A 141 6.70 -11.63 5.20
CA ILE A 141 5.83 -11.32 4.06
C ILE A 141 5.97 -9.85 3.64
N LEU A 142 6.04 -8.91 4.60
CA LEU A 142 6.23 -7.50 4.30
C LEU A 142 7.54 -7.25 3.54
N PHE A 143 8.66 -7.77 4.04
CA PHE A 143 9.94 -7.59 3.38
C PHE A 143 10.01 -8.29 2.02
N LEU A 144 9.44 -9.49 1.89
CA LEU A 144 9.35 -10.18 0.60
C LEU A 144 8.51 -9.40 -0.41
N GLY A 145 7.34 -8.91 -0.02
CA GLY A 145 6.48 -8.13 -0.89
C GLY A 145 7.10 -6.81 -1.33
N MET A 146 7.78 -6.11 -0.41
CA MET A 146 8.56 -4.93 -0.77
C MET A 146 9.71 -5.28 -1.71
N GLY A 147 10.42 -6.38 -1.46
CA GLY A 147 11.48 -6.87 -2.33
C GLY A 147 10.99 -7.16 -3.75
N VAL A 148 9.86 -7.86 -3.88
CA VAL A 148 9.18 -8.10 -5.17
C VAL A 148 8.78 -6.79 -5.85
N THR A 149 8.29 -5.81 -5.08
CA THR A 149 7.96 -4.47 -5.61
C THR A 149 9.17 -3.82 -6.26
N PHE A 150 10.34 -3.83 -5.61
CA PHE A 150 11.57 -3.28 -6.17
C PHE A 150 12.09 -4.09 -7.37
N VAL A 151 11.90 -5.42 -7.41
CA VAL A 151 12.16 -6.23 -8.61
C VAL A 151 11.27 -5.78 -9.77
N MET A 152 9.98 -5.54 -9.52
CA MET A 152 9.06 -5.02 -10.55
C MET A 152 9.53 -3.66 -11.07
N VAL A 153 9.95 -2.74 -10.20
CA VAL A 153 10.50 -1.42 -10.60
C VAL A 153 11.75 -1.58 -11.47
N ALA A 154 12.62 -2.58 -11.17
CA ALA A 154 13.83 -2.81 -11.94
C ALA A 154 13.58 -3.40 -13.34
N ILE A 155 12.54 -4.25 -13.49
CA ILE A 155 12.26 -5.02 -14.71
C ILE A 155 11.29 -4.28 -15.63
N LEU A 156 10.28 -3.58 -15.05
CA LEU A 156 9.24 -2.96 -15.84
C LEU A 156 9.80 -1.87 -16.75
N PRO A 157 9.35 -1.82 -18.01
CA PRO A 157 9.84 -0.84 -18.98
C PRO A 157 9.40 0.57 -18.54
N ASN A 158 10.39 1.46 -18.49
CA ASN A 158 10.23 2.84 -18.15
C ASN A 158 10.75 3.73 -19.29
N PRO A 159 10.11 4.85 -19.61
CA PRO A 159 10.62 5.80 -20.61
C PRO A 159 12.04 6.29 -20.32
N SER A 160 12.43 6.35 -19.03
CA SER A 160 13.79 6.75 -18.60
C SER A 160 14.84 5.63 -18.66
N GLY A 161 14.48 4.43 -19.16
CA GLY A 161 15.36 3.27 -19.23
C GLY A 161 15.19 2.29 -18.05
N ARG A 162 16.01 1.24 -18.01
CA ARG A 162 15.97 0.22 -16.95
C ARG A 162 16.54 0.78 -15.64
N MET A 163 15.79 0.65 -14.55
CA MET A 163 16.21 1.09 -13.22
C MET A 163 17.01 0.01 -12.47
N THR A 164 18.21 -0.27 -12.95
CA THR A 164 19.08 -1.31 -12.38
C THR A 164 19.43 -1.08 -10.90
N TRP A 165 19.40 0.17 -10.43
CA TRP A 165 19.62 0.50 -9.01
C TRP A 165 18.62 -0.19 -8.08
N ALA A 166 17.40 -0.44 -8.57
CA ALA A 166 16.32 -1.04 -7.77
C ALA A 166 16.59 -2.52 -7.43
N PHE A 167 17.53 -3.19 -8.13
CA PHE A 167 17.95 -4.54 -7.74
C PHE A 167 18.69 -4.60 -6.42
N ILE A 168 19.34 -3.50 -5.99
CA ILE A 168 20.07 -3.46 -4.71
C ILE A 168 19.09 -3.54 -3.54
N PRO A 169 18.12 -2.61 -3.38
CA PRO A 169 17.13 -2.72 -2.32
C PRO A 169 16.26 -3.99 -2.46
N ALA A 170 15.95 -4.43 -3.70
CA ALA A 170 15.23 -5.67 -3.91
C ALA A 170 15.96 -6.87 -3.27
N GLY A 171 17.24 -7.05 -3.57
CA GLY A 171 18.04 -8.15 -3.03
C GLY A 171 18.13 -8.11 -1.51
N ILE A 172 18.37 -6.94 -0.94
CA ILE A 172 18.45 -6.76 0.53
C ILE A 172 17.11 -7.14 1.19
N LEU A 173 15.99 -6.62 0.67
CA LEU A 173 14.67 -6.85 1.23
C LEU A 173 14.24 -8.32 1.09
N LEU A 174 14.54 -8.97 -0.05
CA LEU A 174 14.27 -10.38 -0.24
C LEU A 174 15.07 -11.25 0.73
N VAL A 175 16.36 -10.96 0.93
CA VAL A 175 17.19 -11.70 1.89
C VAL A 175 16.67 -11.53 3.31
N ILE A 176 16.34 -10.30 3.72
CA ILE A 176 15.76 -10.02 5.05
C ILE A 176 14.42 -10.76 5.21
N GLY A 177 13.56 -10.70 4.20
CA GLY A 177 12.26 -11.39 4.22
C GLY A 177 12.40 -12.90 4.35
N LEU A 178 13.33 -13.52 3.61
CA LEU A 178 13.65 -14.94 3.73
C LEU A 178 14.20 -15.31 5.11
N LEU A 179 15.04 -14.46 5.70
CA LEU A 179 15.55 -14.69 7.06
C LEU A 179 14.42 -14.67 8.10
N PHE A 180 13.47 -13.72 7.99
CA PHE A 180 12.29 -13.71 8.87
C PHE A 180 11.41 -14.95 8.69
N MET A 181 11.19 -15.37 7.43
CA MET A 181 10.44 -16.60 7.16
C MET A 181 11.15 -17.85 7.70
N ALA A 182 12.47 -17.94 7.54
CA ALA A 182 13.27 -19.03 8.08
C ALA A 182 13.27 -19.04 9.63
N ALA A 183 13.25 -17.86 10.26
CA ALA A 183 13.13 -17.72 11.70
C ALA A 183 11.83 -18.33 12.24
N GLN A 184 10.72 -18.13 11.51
CA GLN A 184 9.42 -18.72 11.85
C GLN A 184 9.46 -20.24 11.83
N ALA A 185 10.11 -20.83 10.84
CA ALA A 185 10.19 -22.28 10.65
C ALA A 185 11.19 -23.00 11.59
N SER A 186 11.66 -22.35 12.66
CA SER A 186 12.74 -22.84 13.56
C SER A 186 14.07 -23.12 12.83
N LEU A 187 14.16 -22.76 11.54
CA LEU A 187 15.35 -22.99 10.71
C LEU A 187 16.53 -22.09 11.11
N VAL A 188 16.25 -20.99 11.84
CA VAL A 188 17.30 -20.08 12.36
C VAL A 188 18.33 -20.84 13.20
N ASN A 189 17.90 -21.86 13.94
CA ASN A 189 18.81 -22.69 14.73
C ASN A 189 19.85 -23.43 13.87
N TYR A 190 19.56 -23.63 12.58
CA TYR A 190 20.47 -24.26 11.62
C TYR A 190 21.23 -23.27 10.74
N VAL A 191 20.67 -22.09 10.50
CA VAL A 191 21.29 -21.05 9.64
C VAL A 191 22.63 -20.58 10.22
N TRP A 192 22.68 -20.35 11.53
CA TRP A 192 23.89 -19.89 12.20
C TRP A 192 25.05 -20.89 12.16
N PRO A 193 24.84 -22.18 12.50
CA PRO A 193 25.88 -23.20 12.35
C PRO A 193 26.32 -23.39 10.89
N ILE A 194 25.39 -23.39 9.93
CA ILE A 194 25.71 -23.51 8.50
C ILE A 194 26.57 -22.33 8.02
N ALA A 195 26.21 -21.10 8.41
CA ALA A 195 26.98 -19.93 8.06
C ALA A 195 28.42 -19.99 8.61
N LEU A 196 28.58 -20.42 9.87
CA LEU A 196 29.92 -20.63 10.47
C LEU A 196 30.72 -21.71 9.75
N ILE A 197 30.07 -22.82 9.35
CA ILE A 197 30.73 -23.89 8.57
C ILE A 197 31.20 -23.36 7.22
N LEU A 198 30.35 -22.59 6.51
CA LEU A 198 30.70 -22.04 5.19
C LEU A 198 31.85 -21.03 5.30
N VAL A 199 31.82 -20.14 6.31
CA VAL A 199 32.92 -19.19 6.57
C VAL A 199 34.20 -19.96 6.92
N GLY A 200 34.11 -20.98 7.76
CA GLY A 200 35.24 -21.84 8.12
C GLY A 200 35.85 -22.54 6.90
N LEU A 201 35.00 -23.14 6.05
CA LEU A 201 35.42 -23.78 4.81
C LEU A 201 36.06 -22.79 3.82
N PHE A 202 35.49 -21.58 3.71
CA PHE A 202 36.08 -20.52 2.90
C PHE A 202 37.46 -20.11 3.37
N LEU A 203 37.64 -19.91 4.69
CA LEU A 203 38.94 -19.55 5.26
C LEU A 203 39.98 -20.65 5.11
N VAL A 204 39.59 -21.90 5.34
CA VAL A 204 40.47 -23.07 5.13
C VAL A 204 40.83 -23.22 3.65
N GLY A 205 39.85 -23.13 2.75
CA GLY A 205 40.07 -23.21 1.29
C GLY A 205 41.01 -22.11 0.80
N ARG A 206 40.83 -20.87 1.28
CA ARG A 206 41.72 -19.75 0.95
C ARG A 206 43.17 -19.98 1.42
N THR A 207 43.35 -20.59 2.58
CA THR A 207 44.69 -20.88 3.14
C THR A 207 45.40 -21.95 2.31
N PHE A 208 44.66 -22.95 1.80
CA PHE A 208 45.22 -24.01 0.94
C PHE A 208 45.58 -23.51 -0.47
N LEU A 209 44.77 -22.63 -1.02
CA LEU A 209 44.99 -22.06 -2.36
C LEU A 209 46.19 -21.10 -2.37
N TRP A 210 46.40 -20.37 -1.30
CA TRP A 210 47.51 -19.40 -1.23
C TRP A 210 48.88 -20.03 -0.91
N LYS A 211 48.91 -21.29 -0.45
CA LYS A 211 50.16 -22.03 -0.22
C LYS A 211 50.75 -22.66 -1.52
N ARG A 212 50.01 -22.53 -2.64
CA ARG A 212 50.43 -23.07 -3.94
C ARG A 212 50.94 -22.03 -4.94
N SER A 213 51.02 -20.79 -4.58
CA SER A 213 51.68 -19.69 -5.32
C SER A 213 52.89 -19.18 -4.54
#